data_b4b8c0ab564fedc76434500a0a18215d
#
_entry.id   b4b8c0ab564fedc76434500a0a18215d
#
_cell.length_a   1.000
_cell.length_b   1.000
_cell.length_c   1.000
_cell.angle_alpha   90.00
_cell.angle_beta   90.00
_cell.angle_gamma   90.00
#
_symmetry.space_group_name_H-M   'P 1'
#
loop_
_entity.id
_entity.type
_entity.pdbx_description
1 polymer ?
#
loop_
_entity_poly.entity_id
_entity_poly.type
_entity_poly.pdbx_seq_one_letter_code
_entity_poly.pdbx_strand_id
1 'polypeptide(L)'
;MTTNSTVQAVNDIRDIKPPVEIPNVWVWVWWGVAILIALIAVFLIWRWWKYRKANAPLPPPIPAHVRAKQKLEEALALIANPKPFVIAVSDAARAYLEERFNFRAPERTTEEFLRELSATDLLLSEQKESLGQFLESCDLVKFAKYEPGENELRGLHSAAVKLVEETEPREVENSESRIQEPELK
;
A
#
# COMPACT_ATOMS: atom_id res chain seq x y z
N MET A 1 52.91 79.07 -56.17
CA MET A 1 53.23 78.46 -54.84
C MET A 1 52.05 77.80 -54.34
N THR A 2 52.04 76.52 -54.50
CA THR A 2 50.91 75.61 -54.24
C THR A 2 51.12 74.98 -52.89
N THR A 3 50.25 75.27 -51.97
CA THR A 3 50.20 74.59 -50.67
C THR A 3 49.16 73.40 -50.76
N ASN A 4 49.72 72.29 -50.72
CA ASN A 4 48.94 71.03 -50.71
C ASN A 4 48.53 70.69 -49.25
N SER A 5 47.27 70.89 -48.92
CA SER A 5 46.75 70.52 -47.63
C SER A 5 46.18 69.10 -47.75
N THR A 6 46.96 68.16 -47.27
CA THR A 6 46.57 66.78 -47.14
C THR A 6 45.50 66.69 -46.06
N VAL A 7 44.29 66.38 -46.46
CA VAL A 7 43.20 66.01 -45.54
C VAL A 7 43.46 64.59 -45.02
N GLN A 8 43.92 64.53 -43.79
CA GLN A 8 43.96 63.21 -43.08
C GLN A 8 42.52 62.81 -42.79
N ALA A 9 42.07 61.80 -43.53
CA ALA A 9 40.81 61.14 -43.20
C ALA A 9 40.97 60.40 -41.85
N VAL A 10 40.26 60.90 -40.88
CA VAL A 10 40.17 60.23 -39.58
C VAL A 10 39.36 58.97 -39.75
N ASN A 11 40.13 57.90 -39.79
CA ASN A 11 39.55 56.56 -39.85
C ASN A 11 39.14 56.09 -38.40
N ASP A 12 38.16 56.83 -37.81
CA ASP A 12 37.59 56.47 -36.52
C ASP A 12 36.35 55.60 -36.73
N ILE A 13 36.55 54.44 -37.38
CA ILE A 13 35.56 53.39 -37.39
C ILE A 13 35.84 52.51 -36.17
N ARG A 14 35.19 52.82 -35.05
CA ARG A 14 35.15 51.98 -33.89
C ARG A 14 34.45 50.70 -34.34
N ASP A 15 35.22 49.62 -34.27
CA ASP A 15 34.75 48.25 -34.51
C ASP A 15 33.52 47.95 -33.63
N ILE A 16 32.41 47.61 -34.28
CA ILE A 16 31.15 47.34 -33.60
C ILE A 16 31.42 46.05 -32.82
N LYS A 17 31.41 46.13 -31.47
CA LYS A 17 31.50 44.95 -30.62
C LYS A 17 30.45 43.96 -31.04
N PRO A 18 30.82 42.66 -31.25
CA PRO A 18 29.84 41.63 -31.53
C PRO A 18 28.79 41.57 -30.42
N PRO A 19 27.54 41.22 -30.74
CA PRO A 19 26.47 41.15 -29.75
C PRO A 19 26.87 40.17 -28.65
N VAL A 20 26.87 40.63 -27.41
CA VAL A 20 27.10 39.77 -26.24
C VAL A 20 25.88 38.87 -26.10
N GLU A 21 26.07 37.56 -26.29
CA GLU A 21 25.03 36.58 -26.02
C GLU A 21 24.68 36.62 -24.52
N ILE A 22 23.53 37.23 -24.19
CA ILE A 22 23.02 37.28 -22.85
C ILE A 22 22.48 35.88 -22.54
N PRO A 23 23.07 35.13 -21.60
CA PRO A 23 22.56 33.80 -21.25
C PRO A 23 21.10 33.95 -20.78
N ASN A 24 20.20 33.33 -21.52
CA ASN A 24 18.78 33.39 -21.22
C ASN A 24 18.46 32.64 -19.91
N VAL A 25 18.53 33.40 -18.79
CA VAL A 25 18.30 32.86 -17.44
C VAL A 25 16.91 32.21 -17.32
N TRP A 26 15.96 32.63 -18.18
CA TRP A 26 14.60 32.08 -18.23
C TRP A 26 14.55 30.62 -18.63
N VAL A 27 15.53 30.12 -19.40
CA VAL A 27 15.63 28.71 -19.76
C VAL A 27 15.80 27.84 -18.52
N TRP A 28 16.62 28.25 -17.57
CA TRP A 28 16.82 27.51 -16.32
C TRP A 28 15.58 27.52 -15.44
N VAL A 29 14.81 28.62 -15.43
CA VAL A 29 13.53 28.72 -14.71
C VAL A 29 12.52 27.74 -15.30
N TRP A 30 12.42 27.67 -16.65
CA TRP A 30 11.53 26.72 -17.32
C TRP A 30 11.91 25.26 -17.05
N TRP A 31 13.20 24.94 -17.00
CA TRP A 31 13.67 23.61 -16.60
C TRP A 31 13.31 23.28 -15.14
N GLY A 32 13.46 24.23 -14.23
CA GLY A 32 13.06 24.08 -12.83
C GLY A 32 11.56 23.80 -12.68
N VAL A 33 10.72 24.54 -13.39
CA VAL A 33 9.26 24.35 -13.41
C VAL A 33 8.89 22.98 -14.02
N ALA A 34 9.55 22.56 -15.10
CA ALA A 34 9.31 21.26 -15.71
C ALA A 34 9.65 20.09 -14.77
N ILE A 35 10.76 20.18 -14.04
CA ILE A 35 11.16 19.18 -13.04
C ILE A 35 10.14 19.13 -11.90
N LEU A 36 9.69 20.28 -11.42
CA LEU A 36 8.69 20.35 -10.34
C LEU A 36 7.37 19.70 -10.76
N ILE A 37 6.89 19.98 -11.97
CA ILE A 37 5.67 19.37 -12.53
C ILE A 37 5.85 17.85 -12.67
N ALA A 38 7.02 17.39 -13.14
CA ALA A 38 7.32 15.98 -13.26
C ALA A 38 7.30 15.26 -11.90
N LEU A 39 7.87 15.87 -10.85
CA LEU A 39 7.84 15.33 -9.49
C LEU A 39 6.42 15.24 -8.92
N ILE A 40 5.61 16.29 -9.14
CA ILE A 40 4.20 16.29 -8.73
C ILE A 40 3.43 15.19 -9.49
N ALA A 41 3.65 15.05 -10.79
CA ALA A 41 3.01 14.00 -11.60
C ALA A 41 3.37 12.59 -11.10
N VAL A 42 4.66 12.33 -10.85
CA VAL A 42 5.13 11.05 -10.29
C VAL A 42 4.50 10.78 -8.92
N PHE A 43 4.46 11.80 -8.04
CA PHE A 43 3.81 11.69 -6.73
C PHE A 43 2.31 11.39 -6.85
N LEU A 44 1.60 12.07 -7.75
CA LEU A 44 0.17 11.84 -8.00
C LEU A 44 -0.08 10.45 -8.59
N ILE A 45 0.75 9.99 -9.53
CA ILE A 45 0.66 8.64 -10.11
C ILE A 45 0.91 7.59 -9.03
N TRP A 46 1.95 7.76 -8.20
CA TRP A 46 2.25 6.84 -7.10
C TRP A 46 1.12 6.80 -6.07
N ARG A 47 0.57 7.98 -5.69
CA ARG A 47 -0.59 8.11 -4.82
C ARG A 47 -1.82 7.44 -5.44
N TRP A 48 -2.08 7.66 -6.73
CA TRP A 48 -3.19 7.05 -7.45
C TRP A 48 -3.06 5.53 -7.57
N TRP A 49 -1.84 5.00 -7.77
CA TRP A 49 -1.58 3.56 -7.75
C TRP A 49 -1.85 2.95 -6.37
N LYS A 50 -1.47 3.64 -5.30
CA LYS A 50 -1.84 3.22 -3.93
C LYS A 50 -3.36 3.19 -3.75
N TYR A 51 -4.07 4.22 -4.19
CA TYR A 51 -5.54 4.25 -4.10
C TYR A 51 -6.22 3.22 -5.01
N ARG A 52 -5.69 2.97 -6.21
CA ARG A 52 -6.25 1.94 -7.10
C ARG A 52 -6.07 0.53 -6.55
N LYS A 53 -4.95 0.22 -5.89
CA LYS A 53 -4.77 -1.07 -5.21
C LYS A 53 -5.73 -1.24 -4.02
N ALA A 54 -6.09 -0.14 -3.35
CA ALA A 54 -7.07 -0.15 -2.27
C ALA A 54 -8.53 -0.20 -2.77
N ASN A 55 -8.80 0.31 -3.98
CA ASN A 55 -10.14 0.44 -4.56
C ASN A 55 -10.31 -0.34 -5.86
N ALA A 56 -9.55 -1.41 -6.09
CA ALA A 56 -9.81 -2.30 -7.22
C ALA A 56 -11.26 -2.79 -7.11
N PRO A 57 -12.12 -2.62 -8.15
CA PRO A 57 -13.47 -3.15 -8.12
C PRO A 57 -13.36 -4.65 -7.89
N LEU A 58 -13.90 -5.09 -6.76
CA LEU A 58 -13.90 -6.48 -6.35
C LEU A 58 -14.56 -7.33 -7.45
N PRO A 59 -13.93 -8.44 -7.89
CA PRO A 59 -14.68 -9.50 -8.57
C PRO A 59 -15.90 -9.86 -7.70
N PRO A 60 -16.96 -10.47 -8.25
CA PRO A 60 -18.18 -10.79 -7.51
C PRO A 60 -17.81 -11.32 -6.13
N PRO A 61 -18.50 -10.91 -5.06
CA PRO A 61 -17.96 -10.92 -3.71
C PRO A 61 -17.63 -12.34 -3.27
N ILE A 62 -16.37 -12.74 -3.50
CA ILE A 62 -15.82 -13.92 -2.84
C ILE A 62 -15.87 -13.58 -1.35
N PRO A 63 -16.53 -14.38 -0.51
CA PRO A 63 -16.63 -14.12 0.91
C PRO A 63 -15.25 -13.84 1.52
N ALA A 64 -15.18 -12.91 2.47
CA ALA A 64 -13.92 -12.50 3.09
C ALA A 64 -13.10 -13.68 3.64
N HIS A 65 -13.76 -14.67 4.26
CA HIS A 65 -13.12 -15.86 4.78
C HIS A 65 -12.51 -16.75 3.69
N VAL A 66 -13.16 -16.89 2.53
CA VAL A 66 -12.61 -17.69 1.41
C VAL A 66 -11.35 -17.04 0.85
N ARG A 67 -11.39 -15.69 0.68
CA ARG A 67 -10.24 -14.92 0.22
C ARG A 67 -9.08 -14.97 1.22
N ALA A 68 -9.37 -14.92 2.52
CA ALA A 68 -8.36 -15.03 3.55
C ALA A 68 -7.70 -16.40 3.55
N LYS A 69 -8.49 -17.49 3.49
CA LYS A 69 -7.97 -18.86 3.41
C LYS A 69 -7.07 -19.02 2.19
N GLN A 70 -7.48 -18.54 1.03
CA GLN A 70 -6.65 -18.58 -0.19
C GLN A 70 -5.32 -17.86 -0.02
N LYS A 71 -5.33 -16.63 0.53
CA LYS A 71 -4.09 -15.87 0.78
C LYS A 71 -3.18 -16.58 1.80
N LEU A 72 -3.74 -17.21 2.80
CA LEU A 72 -2.98 -17.99 3.78
C LEU A 72 -2.35 -19.23 3.13
N GLU A 73 -3.05 -19.92 2.23
CA GLU A 73 -2.46 -21.01 1.44
C GLU A 73 -1.34 -20.53 0.52
N GLU A 74 -1.55 -19.42 -0.19
CA GLU A 74 -0.50 -18.82 -1.03
C GLU A 74 0.75 -18.45 -0.22
N ALA A 75 0.57 -18.01 1.04
CA ALA A 75 1.69 -17.70 1.93
C ALA A 75 2.56 -18.90 2.24
N LEU A 76 2.04 -20.13 2.25
CA LEU A 76 2.82 -21.36 2.48
C LEU A 76 3.95 -21.54 1.46
N ALA A 77 3.80 -21.02 0.23
CA ALA A 77 4.88 -21.04 -0.76
C ALA A 77 6.12 -20.23 -0.31
N LEU A 78 5.96 -19.34 0.65
CA LEU A 78 7.02 -18.49 1.19
C LEU A 78 7.64 -19.04 2.47
N ILE A 79 7.25 -20.23 2.95
CA ILE A 79 7.66 -20.77 4.25
C ILE A 79 9.18 -20.92 4.41
N ALA A 80 9.89 -21.11 3.30
CA ALA A 80 11.36 -21.17 3.29
C ALA A 80 12.02 -19.83 3.68
N ASN A 81 11.27 -18.72 3.60
CA ASN A 81 11.74 -17.39 3.93
C ASN A 81 10.88 -16.82 5.08
N PRO A 82 11.33 -16.89 6.35
CA PRO A 82 10.50 -16.56 7.50
C PRO A 82 9.88 -15.17 7.46
N LYS A 83 10.66 -14.15 7.12
CA LYS A 83 10.19 -12.77 7.12
C LYS A 83 9.12 -12.47 6.06
N PRO A 84 9.29 -12.79 4.75
CA PRO A 84 8.22 -12.67 3.76
C PRO A 84 6.97 -13.49 4.10
N PHE A 85 7.16 -14.70 4.63
CA PHE A 85 6.07 -15.57 5.04
C PHE A 85 5.22 -14.92 6.14
N VAL A 86 5.82 -14.47 7.24
CA VAL A 86 5.12 -13.85 8.36
C VAL A 86 4.46 -12.53 7.96
N ILE A 87 5.07 -11.75 7.05
CA ILE A 87 4.44 -10.57 6.48
C ILE A 87 3.15 -10.97 5.74
N ALA A 88 3.22 -11.97 4.84
CA ALA A 88 2.06 -12.41 4.07
C ALA A 88 0.92 -12.94 4.96
N VAL A 89 1.25 -13.77 5.97
CA VAL A 89 0.26 -14.34 6.90
C VAL A 89 -0.40 -13.25 7.75
N SER A 90 0.39 -12.32 8.32
CA SER A 90 -0.16 -11.23 9.14
C SER A 90 -1.00 -10.24 8.33
N ASP A 91 -0.60 -9.95 7.10
CA ASP A 91 -1.35 -9.05 6.22
C ASP A 91 -2.66 -9.70 5.75
N ALA A 92 -2.67 -11.01 5.50
CA ALA A 92 -3.89 -11.76 5.19
C ALA A 92 -4.89 -11.73 6.35
N ALA A 93 -4.42 -11.95 7.60
CA ALA A 93 -5.26 -11.89 8.79
C ALA A 93 -5.82 -10.48 9.04
N ARG A 94 -4.99 -9.43 8.93
CA ARG A 94 -5.43 -8.03 9.09
C ARG A 94 -6.45 -7.63 8.03
N ALA A 95 -6.21 -7.99 6.77
CA ALA A 95 -7.17 -7.73 5.68
C ALA A 95 -8.51 -8.45 5.89
N TYR A 96 -8.48 -9.68 6.40
CA TYR A 96 -9.69 -10.40 6.75
C TYR A 96 -10.49 -9.69 7.86
N LEU A 97 -9.84 -9.26 8.92
CA LEU A 97 -10.49 -8.56 10.03
C LEU A 97 -11.07 -7.21 9.59
N GLU A 98 -10.40 -6.50 8.68
CA GLU A 98 -10.93 -5.29 8.07
C GLU A 98 -12.19 -5.57 7.26
N GLU A 99 -12.15 -6.55 6.37
CA GLU A 99 -13.28 -6.90 5.51
C GLU A 99 -14.47 -7.47 6.31
N ARG A 100 -14.21 -8.25 7.36
CA ARG A 100 -15.25 -8.94 8.14
C ARG A 100 -15.90 -8.08 9.20
N PHE A 101 -15.11 -7.25 9.89
CA PHE A 101 -15.55 -6.49 11.05
C PHE A 101 -15.47 -4.98 10.84
N ASN A 102 -15.04 -4.52 9.66
CA ASN A 102 -14.81 -3.11 9.34
C ASN A 102 -13.78 -2.43 10.26
N PHE A 103 -12.81 -3.19 10.77
CA PHE A 103 -11.67 -2.66 11.50
C PHE A 103 -10.63 -2.10 10.53
N ARG A 104 -10.05 -0.93 10.83
CA ARG A 104 -8.92 -0.38 10.05
C ARG A 104 -7.59 -1.02 10.47
N ALA A 105 -7.55 -2.35 10.50
CA ALA A 105 -6.40 -3.12 10.97
C ALA A 105 -5.09 -2.87 10.18
N PRO A 106 -5.08 -2.72 8.84
CA PRO A 106 -3.86 -2.48 8.08
C PRO A 106 -3.22 -1.11 8.31
N GLU A 107 -3.99 -0.11 8.75
CA GLU A 107 -3.54 1.28 8.90
C GLU A 107 -3.04 1.59 10.33
N ARG A 108 -3.18 0.65 11.26
CA ARG A 108 -2.86 0.84 12.68
C ARG A 108 -1.67 0.01 13.12
N THR A 109 -1.01 0.48 14.19
CA THR A 109 -0.02 -0.33 14.90
C THR A 109 -0.72 -1.50 15.61
N THR A 110 0.04 -2.56 15.91
CA THR A 110 -0.51 -3.73 16.61
C THR A 110 -1.13 -3.35 17.96
N GLU A 111 -0.48 -2.46 18.74
CA GLU A 111 -1.00 -2.01 20.04
C GLU A 111 -2.31 -1.22 19.90
N GLU A 112 -2.39 -0.30 18.94
CA GLU A 112 -3.61 0.48 18.67
C GLU A 112 -4.75 -0.42 18.25
N PHE A 113 -4.45 -1.39 17.39
CA PHE A 113 -5.43 -2.35 16.90
C PHE A 113 -5.95 -3.25 18.04
N LEU A 114 -5.07 -3.80 18.88
CA LEU A 114 -5.46 -4.63 20.03
C LEU A 114 -6.27 -3.86 21.07
N ARG A 115 -5.96 -2.58 21.27
CA ARG A 115 -6.74 -1.71 22.16
C ARG A 115 -8.15 -1.47 21.62
N GLU A 116 -8.30 -1.20 20.33
CA GLU A 116 -9.61 -1.05 19.70
C GLU A 116 -10.41 -2.35 19.78
N LEU A 117 -9.75 -3.47 19.50
CA LEU A 117 -10.34 -4.80 19.55
C LEU A 117 -10.85 -5.13 20.97
N SER A 118 -10.10 -4.74 22.00
CA SER A 118 -10.49 -4.95 23.40
C SER A 118 -11.77 -4.21 23.77
N ALA A 119 -12.01 -3.05 23.13
CA ALA A 119 -13.18 -2.22 23.36
C ALA A 119 -14.45 -2.68 22.63
N THR A 120 -14.37 -3.69 21.77
CA THR A 120 -15.49 -4.21 20.99
C THR A 120 -15.93 -5.59 21.48
N ASP A 121 -17.21 -5.92 21.35
CA ASP A 121 -17.76 -7.24 21.67
C ASP A 121 -17.88 -8.16 20.46
N LEU A 122 -17.21 -7.82 19.34
CA LEU A 122 -17.30 -8.55 18.08
C LEU A 122 -16.54 -9.87 18.09
N LEU A 123 -15.57 -10.03 19.00
CA LEU A 123 -14.78 -11.24 19.17
C LEU A 123 -14.86 -11.71 20.63
N LEU A 124 -14.83 -13.00 20.83
CA LEU A 124 -14.74 -13.60 22.16
C LEU A 124 -13.39 -13.27 22.83
N SER A 125 -13.34 -13.28 24.15
CA SER A 125 -12.10 -12.97 24.91
C SER A 125 -10.94 -13.89 24.52
N GLU A 126 -11.20 -15.18 24.31
CA GLU A 126 -10.20 -16.15 23.87
C GLU A 126 -9.67 -15.84 22.44
N GLN A 127 -10.55 -15.39 21.54
CA GLN A 127 -10.18 -15.00 20.18
C GLN A 127 -9.32 -13.73 20.18
N LYS A 128 -9.65 -12.76 21.04
CA LYS A 128 -8.87 -11.53 21.22
C LYS A 128 -7.46 -11.83 21.73
N GLU A 129 -7.35 -12.72 22.71
CA GLU A 129 -6.08 -13.14 23.28
C GLU A 129 -5.23 -13.91 22.27
N SER A 130 -5.82 -14.90 21.59
CA SER A 130 -5.13 -15.66 20.54
C SER A 130 -4.65 -14.76 19.40
N LEU A 131 -5.45 -13.80 18.98
CA LEU A 131 -5.09 -12.82 17.96
C LEU A 131 -3.95 -11.91 18.44
N GLY A 132 -3.98 -11.47 19.70
CA GLY A 132 -2.91 -10.68 20.31
C GLY A 132 -1.57 -11.42 20.25
N GLN A 133 -1.53 -12.65 20.77
CA GLN A 133 -0.34 -13.51 20.77
C GLN A 133 0.17 -13.76 19.35
N PHE A 134 -0.73 -13.99 18.39
CA PHE A 134 -0.38 -14.18 16.97
C PHE A 134 0.29 -12.93 16.39
N LEU A 135 -0.29 -11.74 16.58
CA LEU A 135 0.25 -10.49 16.03
C LEU A 135 1.58 -10.11 16.68
N GLU A 136 1.71 -10.28 18.01
CA GLU A 136 2.98 -10.04 18.72
C GLU A 136 4.08 -10.99 18.22
N SER A 137 3.77 -12.26 18.00
CA SER A 137 4.71 -13.23 17.43
C SER A 137 5.13 -12.84 16.01
N CYS A 138 4.20 -12.34 15.19
CA CYS A 138 4.51 -11.81 13.86
C CYS A 138 5.44 -10.59 13.93
N ASP A 139 5.23 -9.70 14.88
CA ASP A 139 6.03 -8.49 15.06
C ASP A 139 7.46 -8.82 15.53
N LEU A 140 7.66 -9.84 16.37
CA LEU A 140 8.99 -10.33 16.72
C LEU A 140 9.79 -10.75 15.49
N VAL A 141 9.19 -11.48 14.56
CA VAL A 141 9.85 -11.91 13.32
C VAL A 141 10.13 -10.72 12.40
N LYS A 142 9.20 -9.77 12.32
CA LYS A 142 9.32 -8.59 11.45
C LYS A 142 10.42 -7.64 11.90
N PHE A 143 10.52 -7.39 13.21
CA PHE A 143 11.29 -6.27 13.77
C PHE A 143 12.44 -6.67 14.68
N ALA A 144 12.37 -7.81 15.38
CA ALA A 144 13.37 -8.22 16.38
C ALA A 144 14.50 -9.09 15.84
N LYS A 145 14.61 -9.28 14.49
CA LYS A 145 15.57 -10.21 13.86
C LYS A 145 15.47 -11.65 14.40
N TYR A 146 14.31 -12.02 14.92
CA TYR A 146 14.04 -13.38 15.35
C TYR A 146 13.83 -14.26 14.11
N GLU A 147 14.51 -15.40 14.07
CA GLU A 147 14.40 -16.39 12.98
C GLU A 147 13.67 -17.63 13.52
N PRO A 148 12.35 -17.73 13.36
CA PRO A 148 11.57 -18.86 13.83
C PRO A 148 11.89 -20.13 13.02
N GLY A 149 11.81 -21.27 13.69
CA GLY A 149 11.85 -22.56 13.01
C GLY A 149 10.61 -22.84 12.17
N GLU A 150 10.69 -23.81 11.24
CA GLU A 150 9.56 -24.15 10.36
C GLU A 150 8.30 -24.55 11.15
N ASN A 151 8.44 -25.24 12.28
CA ASN A 151 7.31 -25.63 13.12
C ASN A 151 6.59 -24.41 13.73
N GLU A 152 7.33 -23.38 14.10
CA GLU A 152 6.76 -22.12 14.61
C GLU A 152 6.03 -21.36 13.51
N LEU A 153 6.60 -21.33 12.30
CA LEU A 153 5.95 -20.73 11.12
C LEU A 153 4.63 -21.44 10.79
N ARG A 154 4.62 -22.76 10.83
CA ARG A 154 3.40 -23.57 10.66
C ARG A 154 2.39 -23.31 11.78
N GLY A 155 2.86 -23.09 13.00
CA GLY A 155 2.04 -22.69 14.14
C GLY A 155 1.35 -21.35 13.92
N LEU A 156 2.09 -20.34 13.44
CA LEU A 156 1.53 -19.03 13.08
C LEU A 156 0.49 -19.13 11.97
N HIS A 157 0.78 -19.91 10.94
CA HIS A 157 -0.20 -20.17 9.87
C HIS A 157 -1.47 -20.79 10.41
N SER A 158 -1.35 -21.86 11.23
CA SER A 158 -2.50 -22.55 11.81
C SER A 158 -3.33 -21.64 12.71
N ALA A 159 -2.67 -20.74 13.47
CA ALA A 159 -3.37 -19.77 14.30
C ALA A 159 -4.18 -18.77 13.46
N ALA A 160 -3.62 -18.31 12.33
CA ALA A 160 -4.33 -17.44 11.40
C ALA A 160 -5.52 -18.13 10.73
N VAL A 161 -5.35 -19.40 10.29
CA VAL A 161 -6.44 -20.20 9.70
C VAL A 161 -7.55 -20.41 10.73
N LYS A 162 -7.19 -20.81 11.95
CA LYS A 162 -8.15 -21.02 13.05
C LYS A 162 -8.95 -19.76 13.36
N LEU A 163 -8.29 -18.59 13.41
CA LEU A 163 -8.97 -17.31 13.58
C LEU A 163 -10.05 -17.09 12.50
N VAL A 164 -9.70 -17.32 11.24
CA VAL A 164 -10.64 -17.17 10.12
C VAL A 164 -11.81 -18.14 10.24
N GLU A 165 -11.56 -19.40 10.59
CA GLU A 165 -12.59 -20.44 10.74
C GLU A 165 -13.53 -20.18 11.91
N GLU A 166 -13.01 -19.70 13.03
CA GLU A 166 -13.82 -19.40 14.21
C GLU A 166 -14.69 -18.14 14.04
N THR A 167 -14.27 -17.24 13.16
CA THR A 167 -14.94 -15.95 12.95
C THR A 167 -15.67 -15.84 11.63
N GLU A 168 -15.63 -16.90 10.78
CA GLU A 168 -16.42 -16.91 9.55
C GLU A 168 -17.92 -16.81 9.86
N PRO A 169 -18.72 -16.16 8.99
CA PRO A 169 -20.17 -16.16 9.13
C PRO A 169 -20.63 -17.61 9.03
N ARG A 170 -21.27 -18.12 10.08
CA ARG A 170 -22.03 -19.35 9.93
C ARG A 170 -23.12 -19.05 8.91
N GLU A 171 -23.07 -19.66 7.75
CA GLU A 171 -24.24 -19.72 6.88
C GLU A 171 -25.31 -20.42 7.70
N VAL A 172 -26.21 -19.62 8.27
CA VAL A 172 -27.48 -20.15 8.74
C VAL A 172 -28.12 -20.67 7.47
N GLU A 173 -28.02 -21.98 7.32
CA GLU A 173 -28.61 -22.75 6.23
C GLU A 173 -30.05 -22.29 6.06
N ASN A 174 -30.26 -21.42 5.09
CA ASN A 174 -31.57 -20.89 4.72
C ASN A 174 -32.32 -21.96 3.94
N SER A 175 -32.34 -23.21 4.50
CA SER A 175 -33.08 -24.35 4.01
C SER A 175 -34.53 -24.33 4.44
N GLU A 176 -34.94 -23.40 5.32
CA GLU A 176 -36.34 -23.33 5.76
C GLU A 176 -37.26 -22.47 4.91
N SER A 177 -36.77 -21.69 3.97
CA SER A 177 -37.60 -20.81 3.12
C SER A 177 -38.07 -21.45 1.81
N ARG A 178 -37.83 -22.74 1.57
CA ARG A 178 -38.20 -23.40 0.31
C ARG A 178 -39.36 -24.43 0.43
N ILE A 179 -40.04 -24.47 1.56
CA ILE A 179 -41.18 -25.36 1.73
C ILE A 179 -42.36 -24.55 2.28
N GLN A 180 -42.95 -23.72 1.42
CA GLN A 180 -44.36 -23.29 1.53
C GLN A 180 -44.79 -22.65 0.21
N GLU A 181 -44.87 -23.46 -0.87
CA GLU A 181 -45.92 -23.17 -1.86
C GLU A 181 -47.18 -23.83 -1.34
N PRO A 182 -48.24 -23.06 -1.05
CA PRO A 182 -49.57 -23.65 -0.83
C PRO A 182 -50.08 -24.08 -2.20
N GLU A 183 -50.31 -25.39 -2.35
CA GLU A 183 -51.22 -25.90 -3.39
C GLU A 183 -52.59 -25.22 -3.23
N LEU A 184 -52.87 -24.27 -4.09
CA LEU A 184 -54.24 -23.76 -4.30
C LEU A 184 -54.98 -24.72 -5.21
N LYS A 185 -55.91 -25.39 -4.58
CA LYS A 185 -56.93 -26.22 -5.20
C LYS A 185 -58.00 -25.30 -5.83
#